data_baae5a2afc20c3125bf38f33a4a2b9f0
#
_entry.id   baae5a2afc20c3125bf38f33a4a2b9f0
#
_cell.length_a   1.000
_cell.length_b   1.000
_cell.length_c   1.000
_cell.angle_alpha   90.00
_cell.angle_beta   90.00
_cell.angle_gamma   90.00
#
_symmetry.space_group_name_H-M   'P 1'
#
loop_
_entity.id
_entity.type
_entity.pdbx_description
1 polymer ?
#
loop_
_entity_poly.entity_id
_entity_poly.type
_entity_poly.pdbx_seq_one_letter_code
_entity_poly.pdbx_strand_id
1 'polypeptide(L)'
;MRLSIFSISRNGQAMSHSFHPPQRILMGPGPSDVSARVLGALGRPTIGHLDPLFIELMDDTKQLLQYVFKTQNELTIPLSAPGSAGMEAAFVNLVSPGDTVIVCQNGVFGGRMKENVERCGAHAVMVQDRWGDPVDPQKVEEAFAAHPDANLLAFVHAETSTGVRSDAKTLCELAQRHDALTIVDTVTSLGGIDLCVDDWGADAVYSGTQKCLSCVPGLSPMTFSPKAVSRIQNRATKIQSWFLDMQLVMGYWGGNSKRAYHHTAPVNALYALHESLLILQEEGLDASFARHRANHLELVSGLEAMGLSMAVTPEWRLPQLNAVCIPDGTDDATVRSRLLHEFNLEIGAGLGELAGKQWRIGLMGHASNPVNVQQCLTALRHVLGH
;
A
#
# COMPACT_ATOMS: atom_id res chain seq x y z
N MET A 1 -38.52 -0.58 -0.62
CA MET A 1 -39.23 -0.90 0.64
C MET A 1 -38.42 -1.96 1.37
N ARG A 2 -37.58 -1.56 2.35
CA ARG A 2 -36.76 -2.48 3.15
C ARG A 2 -37.62 -3.07 4.24
N LEU A 3 -37.97 -4.34 4.13
CA LEU A 3 -38.51 -5.12 5.26
C LEU A 3 -37.32 -5.45 6.19
N SER A 4 -37.09 -4.63 7.21
CA SER A 4 -36.26 -5.03 8.34
C SER A 4 -37.05 -5.99 9.21
N ILE A 5 -36.73 -7.27 9.09
CA ILE A 5 -37.28 -8.28 10.01
C ILE A 5 -36.50 -8.15 11.32
N PHE A 6 -36.99 -7.36 12.24
CA PHE A 6 -36.51 -7.35 13.62
C PHE A 6 -37.15 -8.54 14.35
N SER A 7 -36.36 -9.52 14.74
CA SER A 7 -36.81 -10.47 15.76
C SER A 7 -36.57 -9.83 17.13
N ILE A 8 -37.60 -9.77 17.94
CA ILE A 8 -37.52 -9.20 19.30
C ILE A 8 -37.27 -10.34 20.28
N SER A 9 -36.29 -10.18 21.19
CA SER A 9 -36.07 -11.12 22.29
C SER A 9 -37.25 -11.09 23.27
N ARG A 10 -37.42 -12.12 24.09
CA ARG A 10 -38.45 -12.17 25.14
C ARG A 10 -38.47 -11.00 26.11
N ASN A 11 -37.39 -10.19 26.13
CA ASN A 11 -37.22 -9.01 26.98
C ASN A 11 -37.36 -7.67 26.22
N GLY A 12 -37.88 -7.68 24.98
CA GLY A 12 -38.13 -6.43 24.23
C GLY A 12 -36.88 -5.74 23.65
N GLN A 13 -35.68 -6.31 23.78
CA GLN A 13 -34.45 -5.78 23.19
C GLN A 13 -34.27 -6.30 21.76
N ALA A 14 -33.88 -5.40 20.85
CA ALA A 14 -33.48 -5.80 19.49
C ALA A 14 -32.27 -6.74 19.56
N MET A 15 -32.39 -7.94 19.01
CA MET A 15 -31.27 -8.88 18.91
C MET A 15 -30.33 -8.44 17.81
N SER A 16 -29.02 -8.44 18.11
CA SER A 16 -27.97 -8.28 17.09
C SER A 16 -27.95 -9.52 16.19
N HIS A 17 -27.93 -9.30 14.89
CA HIS A 17 -27.79 -10.35 13.88
C HIS A 17 -26.39 -10.40 13.33
N SER A 18 -25.98 -11.58 12.81
CA SER A 18 -24.71 -11.70 12.08
C SER A 18 -24.68 -10.71 10.91
N PHE A 19 -23.55 -10.04 10.75
CA PHE A 19 -23.33 -9.12 9.64
C PHE A 19 -23.01 -9.93 8.36
N HIS A 20 -23.81 -9.72 7.33
CA HIS A 20 -23.60 -10.30 6.00
C HIS A 20 -23.38 -9.16 5.01
N PRO A 21 -22.09 -8.86 4.63
CA PRO A 21 -21.82 -7.82 3.67
C PRO A 21 -22.38 -8.14 2.30
N PRO A 22 -22.88 -7.15 1.54
CA PRO A 22 -23.21 -7.36 0.13
C PRO A 22 -21.94 -7.62 -0.68
N GLN A 23 -22.08 -8.32 -1.80
CA GLN A 23 -21.01 -8.37 -2.80
C GLN A 23 -20.82 -6.99 -3.43
N ARG A 24 -19.55 -6.55 -3.53
CA ARG A 24 -19.15 -5.31 -4.19
C ARG A 24 -18.02 -5.58 -5.15
N ILE A 25 -17.91 -4.80 -6.20
CA ILE A 25 -16.75 -4.74 -7.08
C ILE A 25 -15.88 -3.62 -6.56
N LEU A 26 -14.73 -3.93 -6.00
CA LEU A 26 -13.86 -2.97 -5.32
C LEU A 26 -12.85 -2.37 -6.31
N MET A 27 -13.29 -1.34 -7.02
CA MET A 27 -12.43 -0.55 -7.92
C MET A 27 -12.08 0.84 -7.31
N GLY A 28 -12.02 0.93 -6.00
CA GLY A 28 -11.52 2.08 -5.28
C GLY A 28 -9.99 2.05 -5.09
N PRO A 29 -9.43 3.02 -4.36
CA PRO A 29 -8.00 3.11 -4.07
C PRO A 29 -7.52 2.11 -3.01
N GLY A 30 -8.28 1.09 -2.74
CA GLY A 30 -8.11 0.05 -1.74
C GLY A 30 -8.98 0.26 -0.50
N PRO A 31 -9.44 -0.86 0.14
CA PRO A 31 -9.04 -2.24 -0.17
C PRO A 31 -9.50 -2.70 -1.56
N SER A 32 -8.78 -3.68 -2.14
CA SER A 32 -9.10 -4.33 -3.41
C SER A 32 -9.88 -5.64 -3.22
N ASP A 33 -10.40 -6.19 -4.31
CA ASP A 33 -11.06 -7.49 -4.27
C ASP A 33 -10.12 -8.60 -3.79
N VAL A 34 -10.67 -9.48 -2.96
CA VAL A 34 -9.97 -10.66 -2.42
C VAL A 34 -10.54 -11.91 -3.08
N SER A 35 -9.67 -12.76 -3.62
CA SER A 35 -10.10 -13.99 -4.29
C SER A 35 -10.73 -14.97 -3.30
N ALA A 36 -11.63 -15.83 -3.80
CA ALA A 36 -12.23 -16.89 -2.99
C ALA A 36 -11.19 -17.86 -2.38
N ARG A 37 -10.05 -18.06 -3.04
CA ARG A 37 -8.94 -18.88 -2.57
C ARG A 37 -8.30 -18.26 -1.31
N VAL A 38 -8.07 -16.96 -1.31
CA VAL A 38 -7.52 -16.22 -0.16
C VAL A 38 -8.52 -16.15 1.00
N LEU A 39 -9.81 -15.90 0.70
CA LEU A 39 -10.87 -15.95 1.73
C LEU A 39 -11.02 -17.35 2.35
N GLY A 40 -10.88 -18.41 1.54
CA GLY A 40 -10.85 -19.78 2.02
C GLY A 40 -9.66 -20.05 2.96
N ALA A 41 -8.51 -19.50 2.68
CA ALA A 41 -7.34 -19.60 3.57
C ALA A 41 -7.56 -18.89 4.92
N LEU A 42 -8.19 -17.71 4.91
CA LEU A 42 -8.57 -16.98 6.12
C LEU A 42 -9.49 -17.79 7.04
N GLY A 43 -10.35 -18.66 6.48
CA GLY A 43 -11.30 -19.48 7.20
C GLY A 43 -10.73 -20.83 7.70
N ARG A 44 -9.45 -21.16 7.49
CA ARG A 44 -8.81 -22.40 7.96
C ARG A 44 -8.72 -22.46 9.48
N PRO A 45 -8.62 -23.67 10.11
CA PRO A 45 -8.43 -23.80 11.54
C PRO A 45 -7.21 -23.02 12.04
N THR A 46 -7.38 -22.29 13.13
CA THR A 46 -6.27 -21.57 13.80
C THR A 46 -5.40 -22.57 14.56
N ILE A 47 -4.08 -22.52 14.34
CA ILE A 47 -3.07 -23.24 15.15
C ILE A 47 -2.25 -22.26 16.00
N GLY A 48 -1.42 -22.78 16.89
CA GLY A 48 -0.58 -21.93 17.75
C GLY A 48 0.45 -21.14 16.94
N HIS A 49 0.69 -19.88 17.31
CA HIS A 49 1.68 -19.01 16.65
C HIS A 49 3.15 -19.42 16.87
N LEU A 50 3.39 -20.45 17.67
CA LEU A 50 4.70 -21.11 17.87
C LEU A 50 4.65 -22.59 17.45
N ASP A 51 3.56 -23.04 16.84
CA ASP A 51 3.46 -24.36 16.24
C ASP A 51 4.51 -24.52 15.13
N PRO A 52 5.23 -25.65 15.05
CA PRO A 52 6.22 -25.87 14.01
C PRO A 52 5.72 -25.63 12.59
N LEU A 53 4.49 -26.06 12.27
CA LEU A 53 3.88 -25.83 10.95
C LEU A 53 3.63 -24.33 10.68
N PHE A 54 3.30 -23.57 11.72
CA PHE A 54 3.14 -22.14 11.59
C PHE A 54 4.47 -21.41 11.38
N ILE A 55 5.53 -21.91 12.04
CA ILE A 55 6.89 -21.41 11.83
C ILE A 55 7.36 -21.67 10.39
N GLU A 56 7.10 -22.85 9.84
CA GLU A 56 7.37 -23.15 8.44
C GLU A 56 6.62 -22.19 7.50
N LEU A 57 5.34 -21.94 7.74
CA LEU A 57 4.55 -20.97 6.97
C LEU A 57 5.11 -19.55 7.08
N MET A 58 5.64 -19.14 8.24
CA MET A 58 6.31 -17.84 8.39
C MET A 58 7.56 -17.77 7.52
N ASP A 59 8.36 -18.82 7.47
CA ASP A 59 9.58 -18.88 6.64
C ASP A 59 9.24 -18.85 5.15
N ASP A 60 8.23 -19.61 4.73
CA ASP A 60 7.73 -19.58 3.35
C ASP A 60 7.18 -18.19 2.98
N THR A 61 6.43 -17.57 3.88
CA THR A 61 5.90 -16.20 3.68
C THR A 61 7.02 -15.19 3.52
N LYS A 62 8.09 -15.31 4.30
CA LYS A 62 9.29 -14.47 4.15
C LYS A 62 9.92 -14.63 2.77
N GLN A 63 10.12 -15.86 2.30
CA GLN A 63 10.70 -16.14 0.98
C GLN A 63 9.82 -15.59 -0.15
N LEU A 64 8.51 -15.76 -0.04
CA LEU A 64 7.56 -15.21 -1.01
C LEU A 64 7.58 -13.67 -1.03
N LEU A 65 7.71 -13.02 0.13
CA LEU A 65 7.87 -11.56 0.20
C LEU A 65 9.21 -11.10 -0.39
N GLN A 66 10.31 -11.82 -0.14
CA GLN A 66 11.60 -11.54 -0.78
C GLN A 66 11.49 -11.63 -2.31
N TYR A 67 10.77 -12.63 -2.82
CA TYR A 67 10.47 -12.74 -4.26
C TYR A 67 9.70 -11.53 -4.78
N VAL A 68 8.63 -11.10 -4.09
CA VAL A 68 7.78 -9.99 -4.56
C VAL A 68 8.48 -8.63 -4.45
N PHE A 69 9.32 -8.42 -3.43
CA PHE A 69 10.15 -7.23 -3.30
C PHE A 69 11.39 -7.25 -4.21
N LYS A 70 11.69 -8.38 -4.84
CA LYS A 70 12.95 -8.62 -5.56
C LYS A 70 14.16 -8.26 -4.68
N THR A 71 14.28 -8.92 -3.52
CA THR A 71 15.32 -8.63 -2.54
C THR A 71 15.87 -9.90 -1.88
N GLN A 72 17.13 -9.84 -1.45
CA GLN A 72 17.79 -10.83 -0.60
C GLN A 72 17.86 -10.37 0.87
N ASN A 73 17.23 -9.27 1.22
CA ASN A 73 17.25 -8.71 2.57
C ASN A 73 16.72 -9.73 3.59
N GLU A 74 17.55 -10.06 4.58
CA GLU A 74 17.20 -11.02 5.63
C GLU A 74 16.03 -10.54 6.50
N LEU A 75 15.96 -9.23 6.79
CA LEU A 75 14.81 -8.66 7.48
C LEU A 75 13.70 -8.29 6.48
N THR A 76 12.97 -9.32 6.04
CA THR A 76 11.78 -9.18 5.18
C THR A 76 10.63 -9.90 5.87
N ILE A 77 9.61 -9.18 6.28
CA ILE A 77 8.54 -9.66 7.16
C ILE A 77 7.19 -8.98 6.84
N PRO A 78 6.06 -9.60 7.14
CA PRO A 78 4.79 -8.92 7.25
C PRO A 78 4.58 -8.45 8.70
N LEU A 79 4.68 -7.15 8.97
CA LEU A 79 4.32 -6.58 10.26
C LEU A 79 2.85 -6.88 10.58
N SER A 80 2.54 -7.30 11.81
CA SER A 80 1.19 -7.63 12.28
C SER A 80 0.32 -6.37 12.51
N ALA A 81 0.29 -5.49 11.52
CA ALA A 81 -0.41 -4.21 11.57
C ALA A 81 -0.61 -3.66 10.13
N PRO A 82 -1.57 -2.75 9.88
CA PRO A 82 -1.81 -2.22 8.53
C PRO A 82 -0.66 -1.36 8.01
N GLY A 83 -0.64 -1.07 6.69
CA GLY A 83 0.43 -0.32 6.03
C GLY A 83 0.77 1.03 6.67
N SER A 84 -0.17 1.72 7.30
CA SER A 84 0.12 2.96 8.05
C SER A 84 1.02 2.70 9.26
N ALA A 85 0.89 1.54 9.91
CA ALA A 85 1.80 1.13 10.99
C ALA A 85 3.15 0.67 10.44
N GLY A 86 3.20 0.14 9.20
CA GLY A 86 4.45 -0.13 8.49
C GLY A 86 5.22 1.15 8.19
N MET A 87 4.53 2.21 7.75
CA MET A 87 5.11 3.56 7.64
C MET A 87 5.71 3.97 8.99
N GLU A 88 4.90 4.01 10.05
CA GLU A 88 5.36 4.40 11.38
C GLU A 88 6.54 3.54 11.86
N ALA A 89 6.51 2.22 11.65
CA ALA A 89 7.60 1.31 12.01
C ALA A 89 8.90 1.67 11.30
N ALA A 90 8.88 2.02 10.00
CA ALA A 90 10.08 2.45 9.29
C ALA A 90 10.67 3.72 9.92
N PHE A 91 9.84 4.73 10.20
CA PHE A 91 10.29 5.99 10.79
C PHE A 91 10.80 5.83 12.22
N VAL A 92 10.05 5.21 13.14
CA VAL A 92 10.46 5.11 14.55
C VAL A 92 11.74 4.28 14.75
N ASN A 93 12.04 3.36 13.83
CA ASN A 93 13.24 2.55 13.88
C ASN A 93 14.47 3.23 13.26
N LEU A 94 14.29 4.04 12.21
CA LEU A 94 15.41 4.64 11.48
C LEU A 94 15.68 6.10 11.86
N VAL A 95 14.67 6.84 12.30
CA VAL A 95 14.78 8.24 12.67
C VAL A 95 15.08 8.39 14.16
N SER A 96 16.07 9.18 14.50
CA SER A 96 16.42 9.52 15.89
C SER A 96 16.08 11.00 16.16
N PRO A 97 15.81 11.39 17.41
CA PRO A 97 15.64 12.79 17.76
C PRO A 97 16.83 13.64 17.30
N GLY A 98 16.55 14.75 16.62
CA GLY A 98 17.55 15.66 16.08
C GLY A 98 18.08 15.30 14.68
N ASP A 99 17.69 14.15 14.10
CA ASP A 99 18.00 13.83 12.70
C ASP A 99 17.38 14.85 11.73
N THR A 100 18.01 15.05 10.58
CA THR A 100 17.44 15.78 9.44
C THR A 100 17.01 14.79 8.37
N VAL A 101 15.73 14.83 7.99
CA VAL A 101 15.12 13.91 7.03
C VAL A 101 14.52 14.69 5.87
N ILE A 102 14.97 14.43 4.65
CA ILE A 102 14.35 14.98 3.45
C ILE A 102 13.09 14.15 3.15
N VAL A 103 11.94 14.83 3.04
CA VAL A 103 10.64 14.19 2.78
C VAL A 103 10.05 14.75 1.50
N CYS A 104 9.84 13.89 0.51
CA CYS A 104 9.19 14.27 -0.75
C CYS A 104 7.66 14.20 -0.60
N GLN A 105 6.99 15.24 -1.07
CA GLN A 105 5.53 15.34 -1.01
C GLN A 105 4.95 15.74 -2.36
N ASN A 106 4.28 14.82 -3.02
CA ASN A 106 3.48 15.02 -4.21
C ASN A 106 2.04 14.46 -4.04
N GLY A 107 1.61 14.33 -2.78
CA GLY A 107 0.30 13.87 -2.37
C GLY A 107 0.13 13.80 -0.86
N VAL A 108 -0.93 13.13 -0.42
CA VAL A 108 -1.29 13.02 1.01
C VAL A 108 -0.24 12.24 1.80
N PHE A 109 0.34 11.17 1.22
CA PHE A 109 1.16 10.24 1.98
C PHE A 109 2.54 10.81 2.31
N GLY A 110 3.11 11.68 1.47
CA GLY A 110 4.29 12.46 1.83
C GLY A 110 4.06 13.37 3.05
N GLY A 111 2.87 13.97 3.17
CA GLY A 111 2.50 14.73 4.36
C GLY A 111 2.43 13.87 5.64
N ARG A 112 2.01 12.60 5.54
CA ARG A 112 2.03 11.66 6.67
C ARG A 112 3.46 11.27 7.07
N MET A 113 4.37 11.15 6.09
CA MET A 113 5.80 10.92 6.37
C MET A 113 6.39 12.07 7.18
N LYS A 114 6.10 13.33 6.80
CA LYS A 114 6.50 14.53 7.57
C LYS A 114 6.06 14.42 9.03
N GLU A 115 4.78 14.12 9.26
CA GLU A 115 4.23 13.97 10.60
C GLU A 115 4.96 12.89 11.42
N ASN A 116 5.35 11.76 10.79
CA ASN A 116 6.15 10.72 11.46
C ASN A 116 7.54 11.21 11.83
N VAL A 117 8.22 11.96 10.96
CA VAL A 117 9.53 12.57 11.26
C VAL A 117 9.44 13.49 12.47
N GLU A 118 8.46 14.40 12.48
CA GLU A 118 8.26 15.37 13.55
C GLU A 118 7.94 14.66 14.90
N ARG A 119 7.13 13.59 14.87
CA ARG A 119 6.82 12.77 16.06
C ARG A 119 8.02 12.02 16.60
N CYS A 120 8.99 11.69 15.74
CA CYS A 120 10.28 11.14 16.19
C CYS A 120 11.21 12.19 16.82
N GLY A 121 10.80 13.47 16.86
CA GLY A 121 11.64 14.57 17.37
C GLY A 121 12.76 14.99 16.41
N ALA A 122 12.57 14.76 15.12
CA ALA A 122 13.49 15.04 14.03
C ALA A 122 13.00 16.21 13.16
N HIS A 123 13.85 16.70 12.27
CA HIS A 123 13.57 17.81 11.36
C HIS A 123 13.21 17.31 9.98
N ALA A 124 12.00 17.62 9.51
CA ALA A 124 11.55 17.32 8.16
C ALA A 124 11.88 18.48 7.20
N VAL A 125 12.74 18.22 6.23
CA VAL A 125 13.02 19.11 5.09
C VAL A 125 12.10 18.69 3.95
N MET A 126 11.14 19.55 3.58
CA MET A 126 10.11 19.22 2.61
C MET A 126 10.53 19.54 1.19
N VAL A 127 10.55 18.54 0.31
CA VAL A 127 10.60 18.69 -1.14
C VAL A 127 9.18 18.54 -1.67
N GLN A 128 8.59 19.64 -2.13
CA GLN A 128 7.20 19.68 -2.57
C GLN A 128 7.09 19.76 -4.09
N ASP A 129 6.30 18.87 -4.67
CA ASP A 129 5.91 18.89 -6.07
C ASP A 129 4.39 19.09 -6.19
N ARG A 130 3.95 19.52 -7.37
CA ARG A 130 2.52 19.63 -7.65
C ARG A 130 1.87 18.24 -7.54
N TRP A 131 0.72 18.18 -6.92
CA TRP A 131 -0.02 16.92 -6.80
C TRP A 131 -0.43 16.40 -8.18
N GLY A 132 0.02 15.19 -8.49
CA GLY A 132 -0.13 14.55 -9.80
C GLY A 132 1.13 14.58 -10.66
N ASP A 133 2.17 15.31 -10.23
CA ASP A 133 3.51 15.23 -10.83
C ASP A 133 4.41 14.27 -10.03
N PRO A 134 5.39 13.60 -10.67
CA PRO A 134 6.38 12.82 -9.96
C PRO A 134 7.25 13.70 -9.07
N VAL A 135 7.94 13.10 -8.10
CA VAL A 135 9.00 13.76 -7.34
C VAL A 135 10.11 14.20 -8.30
N ASP A 136 10.50 15.46 -8.23
CA ASP A 136 11.59 16.02 -9.03
C ASP A 136 12.97 15.72 -8.38
N PRO A 137 13.81 14.86 -9.00
CA PRO A 137 15.12 14.52 -8.46
C PRO A 137 16.05 15.72 -8.29
N GLN A 138 15.91 16.76 -9.12
CA GLN A 138 16.74 17.96 -9.00
C GLN A 138 16.44 18.72 -7.71
N LYS A 139 15.18 18.87 -7.33
CA LYS A 139 14.81 19.48 -6.04
C LYS A 139 15.34 18.69 -4.84
N VAL A 140 15.38 17.35 -4.96
CA VAL A 140 15.95 16.49 -3.93
C VAL A 140 17.47 16.70 -3.81
N GLU A 141 18.20 16.81 -4.94
CA GLU A 141 19.63 17.14 -4.95
C GLU A 141 19.89 18.51 -4.31
N GLU A 142 19.09 19.52 -4.66
CA GLU A 142 19.17 20.87 -4.07
C GLU A 142 18.91 20.84 -2.55
N ALA A 143 17.96 20.01 -2.09
CA ALA A 143 17.68 19.83 -0.67
C ALA A 143 18.86 19.21 0.08
N PHE A 144 19.50 18.18 -0.48
CA PHE A 144 20.74 17.62 0.10
C PHE A 144 21.89 18.61 0.11
N ALA A 145 22.05 19.40 -0.95
CA ALA A 145 23.07 20.44 -1.00
C ALA A 145 22.87 21.52 0.08
N ALA A 146 21.61 21.87 0.36
CA ALA A 146 21.24 22.84 1.40
C ALA A 146 21.31 22.26 2.82
N HIS A 147 21.14 20.93 2.96
CA HIS A 147 21.12 20.22 4.23
C HIS A 147 22.09 19.03 4.21
N PRO A 148 23.41 19.26 4.24
CA PRO A 148 24.43 18.21 4.16
C PRO A 148 24.45 17.27 5.38
N ASP A 149 23.73 17.60 6.44
CA ASP A 149 23.48 16.79 7.63
C ASP A 149 22.29 15.84 7.47
N ALA A 150 21.53 15.94 6.37
CA ALA A 150 20.40 15.05 6.10
C ALA A 150 20.89 13.63 5.88
N ASN A 151 20.38 12.70 6.70
CA ASN A 151 20.82 11.31 6.72
C ASN A 151 19.73 10.32 6.30
N LEU A 152 18.55 10.81 5.91
CA LEU A 152 17.43 10.03 5.39
C LEU A 152 16.70 10.78 4.27
N LEU A 153 16.26 10.03 3.27
CA LEU A 153 15.31 10.45 2.23
C LEU A 153 14.05 9.58 2.33
N ALA A 154 12.88 10.20 2.42
CA ALA A 154 11.61 9.49 2.45
C ALA A 154 10.70 9.94 1.29
N PHE A 155 10.13 9.00 0.54
CA PHE A 155 9.27 9.29 -0.58
C PHE A 155 8.26 8.18 -0.85
N VAL A 156 7.22 8.49 -1.63
CA VAL A 156 6.19 7.56 -2.08
C VAL A 156 6.47 7.16 -3.52
N HIS A 157 6.67 5.85 -3.78
CA HIS A 157 6.87 5.32 -5.13
C HIS A 157 5.58 5.42 -5.98
N ALA A 158 4.43 5.06 -5.39
CA ALA A 158 3.13 5.08 -6.05
C ALA A 158 2.11 5.84 -5.17
N GLU A 159 1.95 7.14 -5.42
CA GLU A 159 1.11 8.01 -4.60
C GLU A 159 -0.38 7.78 -4.87
N THR A 160 -1.03 7.11 -3.92
CA THR A 160 -2.44 6.68 -4.04
C THR A 160 -3.43 7.85 -4.11
N SER A 161 -3.09 8.99 -3.53
CA SER A 161 -3.98 10.15 -3.51
C SER A 161 -4.06 10.88 -4.85
N THR A 162 -3.04 10.75 -5.69
CA THR A 162 -2.90 11.47 -6.96
C THR A 162 -2.82 10.57 -8.18
N GLY A 163 -2.49 9.28 -8.01
CA GLY A 163 -2.33 8.32 -9.10
C GLY A 163 -1.00 8.44 -9.85
N VAL A 164 0.00 9.08 -9.26
CA VAL A 164 1.31 9.31 -9.89
C VAL A 164 2.38 8.37 -9.35
N ARG A 165 3.28 7.94 -10.25
CA ARG A 165 4.50 7.20 -9.93
C ARG A 165 5.70 8.15 -9.87
N SER A 166 6.60 7.96 -8.91
CA SER A 166 7.91 8.61 -8.87
C SER A 166 9.02 7.64 -9.26
N ASP A 167 10.14 8.15 -9.77
CA ASP A 167 11.31 7.34 -10.15
C ASP A 167 12.12 6.93 -8.91
N ALA A 168 11.72 5.80 -8.31
CA ALA A 168 12.34 5.31 -7.08
C ALA A 168 13.82 4.99 -7.25
N LYS A 169 14.23 4.47 -8.42
CA LYS A 169 15.64 4.14 -8.68
C LYS A 169 16.52 5.39 -8.60
N THR A 170 16.18 6.42 -9.38
CA THR A 170 16.92 7.68 -9.37
C THR A 170 16.97 8.33 -7.98
N LEU A 171 15.87 8.29 -7.22
CA LEU A 171 15.80 8.85 -5.87
C LEU A 171 16.68 8.06 -4.88
N CYS A 172 16.69 6.74 -4.96
CA CYS A 172 17.56 5.90 -4.12
C CYS A 172 19.04 6.10 -4.46
N GLU A 173 19.40 6.12 -5.75
CA GLU A 173 20.78 6.40 -6.19
C GLU A 173 21.25 7.79 -5.72
N LEU A 174 20.35 8.76 -5.70
CA LEU A 174 20.63 10.11 -5.21
C LEU A 174 20.91 10.08 -3.70
N ALA A 175 20.07 9.43 -2.90
CA ALA A 175 20.30 9.28 -1.46
C ALA A 175 21.64 8.59 -1.16
N GLN A 176 21.99 7.55 -1.93
CA GLN A 176 23.28 6.84 -1.77
C GLN A 176 24.48 7.75 -2.00
N ARG A 177 24.44 8.68 -2.99
CA ARG A 177 25.52 9.64 -3.23
C ARG A 177 25.77 10.58 -2.03
N HIS A 178 24.73 10.81 -1.22
CA HIS A 178 24.79 11.62 -0.01
C HIS A 178 24.92 10.79 1.28
N ASP A 179 25.22 9.48 1.17
CA ASP A 179 25.30 8.52 2.30
C ASP A 179 24.03 8.48 3.17
N ALA A 180 22.89 8.90 2.63
CA ALA A 180 21.59 8.87 3.29
C ALA A 180 20.90 7.53 3.10
N LEU A 181 20.13 7.09 4.12
CA LEU A 181 19.22 5.95 4.01
C LEU A 181 17.92 6.37 3.33
N THR A 182 17.21 5.39 2.74
CA THR A 182 15.91 5.62 2.13
C THR A 182 14.77 4.95 2.89
N ILE A 183 13.61 5.64 2.97
CA ILE A 183 12.32 5.06 3.38
C ILE A 183 11.36 5.19 2.21
N VAL A 184 10.93 4.07 1.65
CA VAL A 184 10.12 4.03 0.43
C VAL A 184 8.74 3.43 0.71
N ASP A 185 7.69 4.21 0.44
CA ASP A 185 6.30 3.72 0.44
C ASP A 185 6.00 3.01 -0.87
N THR A 186 5.72 1.71 -0.77
CA THR A 186 5.30 0.87 -1.90
C THR A 186 3.91 0.28 -1.69
N VAL A 187 3.09 0.90 -0.83
CA VAL A 187 1.76 0.38 -0.49
C VAL A 187 0.93 0.13 -1.74
N THR A 188 0.98 1.01 -2.72
CA THR A 188 0.18 0.88 -3.93
C THR A 188 0.93 0.23 -5.10
N SER A 189 2.25 0.08 -5.02
CA SER A 189 3.07 -0.48 -6.12
C SER A 189 3.38 -1.97 -6.00
N LEU A 190 3.56 -2.49 -4.77
CA LEU A 190 4.01 -3.87 -4.55
C LEU A 190 3.04 -4.89 -5.19
N GLY A 191 3.55 -5.67 -6.15
CA GLY A 191 2.78 -6.66 -6.90
C GLY A 191 1.98 -6.11 -8.10
N GLY A 192 1.88 -4.79 -8.27
CA GLY A 192 1.13 -4.16 -9.35
C GLY A 192 1.97 -3.57 -10.48
N ILE A 193 3.15 -3.08 -10.16
CA ILE A 193 4.16 -2.59 -11.10
C ILE A 193 5.54 -3.08 -10.70
N ASP A 194 6.50 -2.99 -11.61
CA ASP A 194 7.87 -3.42 -11.33
C ASP A 194 8.48 -2.65 -10.15
N LEU A 195 9.09 -3.41 -9.26
CA LEU A 195 9.70 -2.95 -8.03
C LEU A 195 10.95 -3.82 -7.78
N CYS A 196 12.12 -3.20 -7.72
CA CYS A 196 13.41 -3.88 -7.61
C CYS A 196 14.19 -3.30 -6.43
N VAL A 197 13.88 -3.75 -5.20
CA VAL A 197 14.45 -3.18 -3.96
C VAL A 197 15.97 -3.22 -3.97
N ASP A 198 16.56 -4.38 -4.34
CA ASP A 198 18.02 -4.52 -4.35
C ASP A 198 18.67 -3.70 -5.46
N ASP A 199 18.09 -3.69 -6.67
CA ASP A 199 18.63 -2.92 -7.80
C ASP A 199 18.53 -1.40 -7.55
N TRP A 200 17.56 -0.95 -6.79
CA TRP A 200 17.44 0.45 -6.36
C TRP A 200 18.39 0.78 -5.21
N GLY A 201 18.82 -0.25 -4.45
CA GLY A 201 19.54 -0.07 -3.21
C GLY A 201 18.71 0.64 -2.14
N ALA A 202 17.39 0.38 -2.12
CA ALA A 202 16.47 0.94 -1.14
C ALA A 202 16.70 0.31 0.24
N ASP A 203 16.68 1.15 1.32
CA ASP A 203 17.07 0.69 2.65
C ASP A 203 15.89 0.20 3.49
N ALA A 204 14.79 0.92 3.51
CA ALA A 204 13.56 0.50 4.19
C ALA A 204 12.37 0.67 3.26
N VAL A 205 11.66 -0.40 3.01
CA VAL A 205 10.51 -0.42 2.11
C VAL A 205 9.33 -1.03 2.85
N TYR A 206 8.18 -0.39 2.79
CA TYR A 206 6.95 -0.92 3.38
C TYR A 206 5.79 -0.92 2.39
N SER A 207 4.82 -1.79 2.65
CA SER A 207 3.63 -1.93 1.83
C SER A 207 2.39 -2.25 2.67
N GLY A 208 1.28 -2.56 2.02
CA GLY A 208 0.03 -3.00 2.64
C GLY A 208 -0.64 -4.10 1.83
N THR A 209 -1.19 -5.10 2.52
CA THR A 209 -1.72 -6.31 1.88
C THR A 209 -2.99 -6.09 1.06
N GLN A 210 -3.76 -5.04 1.36
CA GLN A 210 -5.07 -4.77 0.77
C GLN A 210 -5.04 -4.09 -0.61
N LYS A 211 -3.87 -3.93 -1.22
CA LYS A 211 -3.68 -3.33 -2.54
C LYS A 211 -3.45 -4.41 -3.60
N CYS A 212 -2.38 -4.32 -4.37
CA CYS A 212 -2.12 -5.26 -5.47
C CYS A 212 -1.81 -6.69 -5.02
N LEU A 213 -1.47 -6.91 -3.75
CA LEU A 213 -1.39 -8.26 -3.21
C LEU A 213 -2.75 -8.94 -3.07
N SER A 214 -3.87 -8.21 -3.12
CA SER A 214 -5.25 -8.76 -3.06
C SER A 214 -5.52 -9.65 -1.85
N CYS A 215 -4.96 -9.26 -0.71
CA CYS A 215 -5.23 -9.88 0.58
C CYS A 215 -6.09 -8.95 1.45
N VAL A 216 -6.64 -9.48 2.53
CA VAL A 216 -7.36 -8.67 3.51
C VAL A 216 -6.43 -7.62 4.14
N PRO A 217 -6.95 -6.44 4.53
CA PRO A 217 -6.16 -5.46 5.27
C PRO A 217 -5.77 -5.99 6.65
N GLY A 218 -4.65 -5.47 7.20
CA GLY A 218 -4.22 -5.78 8.57
C GLY A 218 -2.77 -6.25 8.69
N LEU A 219 -2.07 -6.45 7.57
CA LEU A 219 -0.65 -6.76 7.56
C LEU A 219 0.11 -5.73 6.70
N SER A 220 1.34 -5.44 7.08
CA SER A 220 2.25 -4.58 6.31
C SER A 220 3.52 -5.36 5.94
N PRO A 221 3.66 -5.82 4.68
CA PRO A 221 4.93 -6.30 4.17
C PRO A 221 6.01 -5.23 4.29
N MET A 222 7.16 -5.60 4.82
CA MET A 222 8.31 -4.71 5.02
C MET A 222 9.61 -5.43 4.70
N THR A 223 10.60 -4.67 4.23
CA THR A 223 11.98 -5.16 4.05
C THR A 223 12.96 -4.06 4.43
N PHE A 224 14.09 -4.46 5.02
CA PHE A 224 15.14 -3.56 5.47
C PHE A 224 16.50 -4.06 4.99
N SER A 225 17.30 -3.16 4.40
CA SER A 225 18.66 -3.44 3.96
C SER A 225 19.58 -3.76 5.15
N PRO A 226 20.73 -4.41 4.93
CA PRO A 226 21.74 -4.58 5.97
C PRO A 226 22.19 -3.25 6.59
N LYS A 227 22.25 -2.16 5.82
CA LYS A 227 22.60 -0.81 6.28
C LYS A 227 21.51 -0.29 7.24
N ALA A 228 20.23 -0.45 6.89
CA ALA A 228 19.10 -0.10 7.76
C ALA A 228 19.07 -0.94 9.03
N VAL A 229 19.28 -2.25 8.94
CA VAL A 229 19.37 -3.15 10.12
C VAL A 229 20.51 -2.73 11.04
N SER A 230 21.67 -2.41 10.48
CA SER A 230 22.81 -1.90 11.28
C SER A 230 22.44 -0.62 12.03
N ARG A 231 21.75 0.33 11.37
CA ARG A 231 21.28 1.55 12.05
C ARG A 231 20.29 1.24 13.18
N ILE A 232 19.36 0.31 12.97
CA ILE A 232 18.40 -0.13 14.00
C ILE A 232 19.13 -0.72 15.22
N GLN A 233 20.09 -1.61 14.98
CA GLN A 233 20.83 -2.30 16.05
C GLN A 233 21.77 -1.39 16.83
N ASN A 234 22.32 -0.36 16.19
CA ASN A 234 23.30 0.56 16.80
C ASN A 234 22.66 1.85 17.35
N ARG A 235 21.33 1.90 17.51
CA ARG A 235 20.66 3.07 18.10
C ARG A 235 21.16 3.31 19.53
N ALA A 236 21.49 4.58 19.84
CA ALA A 236 21.88 4.99 21.17
C ALA A 236 20.73 4.95 22.19
N THR A 237 19.49 5.12 21.72
CA THR A 237 18.28 5.15 22.54
C THR A 237 17.24 4.18 21.99
N LYS A 238 16.48 3.55 22.91
CA LYS A 238 15.33 2.73 22.53
C LYS A 238 14.26 3.60 21.85
N ILE A 239 13.56 3.01 20.91
CA ILE A 239 12.36 3.65 20.34
C ILE A 239 11.24 3.65 21.39
N GLN A 240 10.28 4.58 21.26
CA GLN A 240 9.17 4.70 22.22
C GLN A 240 8.14 3.57 22.08
N SER A 241 7.99 3.00 20.88
CA SER A 241 7.03 1.94 20.61
C SER A 241 7.65 0.57 20.86
N TRP A 242 7.23 -0.12 21.93
CA TRP A 242 7.65 -1.50 22.16
C TRP A 242 7.18 -2.45 21.04
N PHE A 243 5.95 -2.26 20.55
CA PHE A 243 5.35 -3.15 19.53
C PHE A 243 6.00 -3.01 18.15
N LEU A 244 6.43 -1.81 17.77
CA LEU A 244 7.06 -1.53 16.48
C LEU A 244 8.60 -1.62 16.54
N ASP A 245 9.18 -2.04 17.65
CA ASP A 245 10.63 -2.19 17.79
C ASP A 245 11.14 -3.37 16.96
N MET A 246 11.80 -3.07 15.83
CA MET A 246 12.31 -4.09 14.92
C MET A 246 13.41 -4.95 15.56
N GLN A 247 14.13 -4.48 16.59
CA GLN A 247 15.07 -5.33 17.34
C GLN A 247 14.34 -6.47 18.05
N LEU A 248 13.14 -6.20 18.58
CA LEU A 248 12.31 -7.22 19.23
C LEU A 248 11.61 -8.11 18.19
N VAL A 249 11.09 -7.50 17.12
CA VAL A 249 10.39 -8.20 16.03
C VAL A 249 11.33 -9.18 15.32
N MET A 250 12.59 -8.80 15.08
CA MET A 250 13.61 -9.69 14.49
C MET A 250 13.77 -10.98 15.30
N GLY A 251 13.68 -10.93 16.61
CA GLY A 251 13.75 -12.14 17.47
C GLY A 251 12.59 -13.11 17.24
N TYR A 252 11.43 -12.62 16.79
CA TYR A 252 10.26 -13.47 16.48
C TYR A 252 10.28 -13.99 15.04
N TRP A 253 10.77 -13.19 14.10
CA TRP A 253 10.87 -13.55 12.67
C TRP A 253 12.25 -14.10 12.27
N GLY A 254 13.23 -14.06 13.18
CA GLY A 254 14.62 -14.38 12.88
C GLY A 254 14.88 -15.87 12.64
N GLY A 255 15.91 -16.15 11.81
CA GLY A 255 16.28 -17.41 11.23
C GLY A 255 16.78 -18.51 12.19
N ASN A 256 18.09 -18.81 12.22
CA ASN A 256 18.71 -20.01 12.78
C ASN A 256 18.67 -20.20 14.31
N SER A 257 18.04 -19.31 15.08
CA SER A 257 17.91 -19.38 16.54
C SER A 257 16.48 -19.68 16.97
N LYS A 258 16.31 -20.18 18.20
CA LYS A 258 14.99 -20.36 18.82
C LYS A 258 14.22 -19.04 18.79
N ARG A 259 13.08 -19.00 18.11
CA ARG A 259 12.24 -17.81 17.99
C ARG A 259 11.77 -17.33 19.37
N ALA A 260 11.94 -16.03 19.63
CA ALA A 260 11.44 -15.38 20.82
C ALA A 260 9.96 -15.00 20.64
N TYR A 261 9.17 -15.12 21.71
CA TYR A 261 7.80 -14.60 21.70
C TYR A 261 7.82 -13.07 21.79
N HIS A 262 7.28 -12.41 20.79
CA HIS A 262 7.05 -10.97 20.79
C HIS A 262 5.56 -10.65 20.98
N HIS A 263 4.71 -11.21 20.13
CA HIS A 263 3.25 -11.06 20.20
C HIS A 263 2.58 -12.29 19.57
N THR A 264 1.29 -12.44 19.82
CA THR A 264 0.52 -13.46 19.12
C THR A 264 0.22 -12.96 17.70
N ALA A 265 0.89 -13.57 16.73
CA ALA A 265 0.67 -13.23 15.32
C ALA A 265 -0.78 -13.47 14.88
N PRO A 266 -1.31 -12.68 13.96
CA PRO A 266 -2.66 -12.87 13.40
C PRO A 266 -2.66 -14.07 12.44
N VAL A 267 -2.67 -15.28 13.00
CA VAL A 267 -2.42 -16.56 12.32
C VAL A 267 -3.22 -16.69 11.02
N ASN A 268 -4.55 -16.50 11.09
CA ASN A 268 -5.41 -16.66 9.91
C ASN A 268 -5.17 -15.57 8.84
N ALA A 269 -4.80 -14.35 9.24
CA ALA A 269 -4.44 -13.31 8.29
C ALA A 269 -3.11 -13.64 7.57
N LEU A 270 -2.19 -14.31 8.26
CA LEU A 270 -0.94 -14.81 7.65
C LEU A 270 -1.20 -15.97 6.70
N TYR A 271 -2.16 -16.87 6.98
CA TYR A 271 -2.62 -17.86 6.00
C TYR A 271 -3.13 -17.20 4.71
N ALA A 272 -3.94 -16.14 4.88
CA ALA A 272 -4.49 -15.40 3.74
C ALA A 272 -3.38 -14.70 2.93
N LEU A 273 -2.40 -14.09 3.62
CA LEU A 273 -1.28 -13.46 2.94
C LEU A 273 -0.40 -14.48 2.20
N HIS A 274 -0.06 -15.58 2.85
CA HIS A 274 0.69 -16.67 2.22
C HIS A 274 0.00 -17.16 0.94
N GLU A 275 -1.31 -17.42 1.00
CA GLU A 275 -2.08 -17.85 -0.15
C GLU A 275 -2.14 -16.80 -1.28
N SER A 276 -2.23 -15.53 -0.91
CA SER A 276 -2.21 -14.41 -1.85
C SER A 276 -0.85 -14.29 -2.57
N LEU A 277 0.23 -14.47 -1.83
CA LEU A 277 1.59 -14.47 -2.40
C LEU A 277 1.84 -15.68 -3.31
N LEU A 278 1.30 -16.86 -2.98
CA LEU A 278 1.34 -18.04 -3.85
C LEU A 278 0.62 -17.77 -5.18
N ILE A 279 -0.57 -17.16 -5.15
CA ILE A 279 -1.30 -16.79 -6.38
C ILE A 279 -0.44 -15.86 -7.25
N LEU A 280 0.20 -14.87 -6.65
CA LEU A 280 1.06 -13.94 -7.37
C LEU A 280 2.32 -14.63 -7.92
N GLN A 281 2.89 -15.58 -7.18
CA GLN A 281 4.03 -16.38 -7.64
C GLN A 281 3.63 -17.32 -8.80
N GLU A 282 2.47 -17.96 -8.72
CA GLU A 282 1.91 -18.81 -9.78
C GLU A 282 1.64 -18.02 -11.07
N GLU A 283 1.14 -16.79 -10.96
CA GLU A 283 0.97 -15.89 -12.11
C GLU A 283 2.31 -15.42 -12.67
N GLY A 284 3.27 -15.14 -11.80
CA GLY A 284 4.54 -14.50 -12.10
C GLY A 284 4.44 -12.97 -12.10
N LEU A 285 5.47 -12.29 -11.57
CA LEU A 285 5.47 -10.83 -11.42
C LEU A 285 5.30 -10.09 -12.74
N ASP A 286 6.06 -10.49 -13.78
CA ASP A 286 6.00 -9.84 -15.09
C ASP A 286 4.61 -9.99 -15.74
N ALA A 287 3.97 -11.15 -15.56
CA ALA A 287 2.61 -11.39 -16.05
C ALA A 287 1.59 -10.52 -15.27
N SER A 288 1.74 -10.38 -13.95
CA SER A 288 0.92 -9.48 -13.15
C SER A 288 1.08 -8.02 -13.61
N PHE A 289 2.30 -7.54 -13.82
CA PHE A 289 2.56 -6.18 -14.31
C PHE A 289 1.96 -5.95 -15.71
N ALA A 290 2.12 -6.92 -16.62
CA ALA A 290 1.54 -6.87 -17.97
C ALA A 290 0.00 -6.82 -17.92
N ARG A 291 -0.62 -7.63 -17.06
CA ARG A 291 -2.08 -7.65 -16.86
C ARG A 291 -2.61 -6.31 -16.33
N HIS A 292 -1.95 -5.74 -15.31
CA HIS A 292 -2.32 -4.42 -14.79
C HIS A 292 -2.21 -3.37 -15.89
N ARG A 293 -1.12 -3.38 -16.67
CA ARG A 293 -0.92 -2.45 -17.78
C ARG A 293 -1.99 -2.59 -18.88
N ALA A 294 -2.30 -3.82 -19.29
CA ALA A 294 -3.30 -4.07 -20.32
C ALA A 294 -4.69 -3.55 -19.90
N ASN A 295 -5.13 -3.88 -18.69
CA ASN A 295 -6.42 -3.43 -18.14
C ASN A 295 -6.46 -1.91 -17.94
N HIS A 296 -5.34 -1.29 -17.53
CA HIS A 296 -5.21 0.16 -17.46
C HIS A 296 -5.42 0.83 -18.82
N LEU A 297 -4.76 0.34 -19.86
CA LEU A 297 -4.89 0.92 -21.21
C LEU A 297 -6.31 0.80 -21.75
N GLU A 298 -6.97 -0.34 -21.50
CA GLU A 298 -8.38 -0.54 -21.88
C GLU A 298 -9.31 0.42 -21.11
N LEU A 299 -9.12 0.55 -19.78
CA LEU A 299 -9.88 1.50 -18.97
C LEU A 299 -9.70 2.93 -19.46
N VAL A 300 -8.46 3.37 -19.65
CA VAL A 300 -8.15 4.74 -20.12
C VAL A 300 -8.78 5.02 -21.49
N SER A 301 -8.63 4.11 -22.45
CA SER A 301 -9.24 4.24 -23.76
C SER A 301 -10.77 4.39 -23.69
N GLY A 302 -11.42 3.60 -22.83
CA GLY A 302 -12.87 3.70 -22.61
C GLY A 302 -13.32 4.99 -21.94
N LEU A 303 -12.52 5.50 -20.97
CA LEU A 303 -12.78 6.78 -20.30
C LEU A 303 -12.60 7.96 -21.26
N GLU A 304 -11.52 7.99 -22.03
CA GLU A 304 -11.25 9.03 -23.03
C GLU A 304 -12.32 9.04 -24.15
N ALA A 305 -12.82 7.86 -24.54
CA ALA A 305 -13.95 7.74 -25.49
C ALA A 305 -15.27 8.32 -24.96
N MET A 306 -15.42 8.45 -23.64
CA MET A 306 -16.52 9.16 -22.97
C MET A 306 -16.22 10.67 -22.74
N GLY A 307 -15.11 11.19 -23.26
CA GLY A 307 -14.70 12.59 -23.06
C GLY A 307 -14.10 12.87 -21.67
N LEU A 308 -13.80 11.83 -20.87
CA LEU A 308 -13.14 11.99 -19.58
C LEU A 308 -11.62 12.11 -19.75
N SER A 309 -11.00 12.94 -18.95
CA SER A 309 -9.54 13.13 -18.98
C SER A 309 -8.85 12.54 -17.76
N MET A 310 -7.63 12.08 -17.97
CA MET A 310 -6.77 11.59 -16.88
C MET A 310 -6.02 12.74 -16.22
N ALA A 311 -5.91 12.71 -14.91
CA ALA A 311 -5.23 13.77 -14.13
C ALA A 311 -3.70 13.73 -14.24
N VAL A 312 -3.13 12.56 -14.54
CA VAL A 312 -1.69 12.33 -14.58
C VAL A 312 -1.24 12.13 -16.03
N THR A 313 -0.05 12.66 -16.38
CA THR A 313 0.54 12.48 -17.73
C THR A 313 0.83 10.99 -18.00
N PRO A 314 0.74 10.52 -19.26
CA PRO A 314 0.82 9.08 -19.59
C PRO A 314 2.05 8.35 -19.05
N GLU A 315 3.20 9.01 -19.02
CA GLU A 315 4.48 8.45 -18.57
C GLU A 315 4.47 8.08 -17.08
N TRP A 316 3.76 8.88 -16.25
CA TRP A 316 3.78 8.76 -14.80
C TRP A 316 2.51 8.13 -14.22
N ARG A 317 1.57 7.71 -15.07
CA ARG A 317 0.34 7.02 -14.64
C ARG A 317 0.65 5.70 -13.96
N LEU A 318 -0.13 5.39 -12.93
CA LEU A 318 -0.14 4.10 -12.26
C LEU A 318 -1.14 3.16 -12.95
N PRO A 319 -0.71 2.01 -13.51
CA PRO A 319 -1.66 1.04 -14.07
C PRO A 319 -2.70 0.56 -13.04
N GLN A 320 -2.30 0.39 -11.80
CA GLN A 320 -3.16 -0.11 -10.73
C GLN A 320 -4.04 0.96 -10.07
N LEU A 321 -3.83 2.26 -10.37
CA LEU A 321 -4.66 3.35 -9.82
C LEU A 321 -4.79 4.51 -10.79
N ASN A 322 -6.00 4.74 -11.26
CA ASN A 322 -6.32 5.69 -12.30
C ASN A 322 -7.01 6.93 -11.72
N ALA A 323 -6.34 8.07 -11.79
CA ALA A 323 -6.90 9.36 -11.40
C ALA A 323 -7.60 10.00 -12.61
N VAL A 324 -8.90 10.20 -12.49
CA VAL A 324 -9.78 10.69 -13.58
C VAL A 324 -10.35 12.04 -13.16
N CYS A 325 -10.21 13.06 -13.99
CA CYS A 325 -10.79 14.38 -13.74
C CYS A 325 -12.32 14.32 -13.78
N ILE A 326 -12.96 14.91 -12.79
CA ILE A 326 -14.42 15.01 -12.75
C ILE A 326 -14.84 16.14 -13.72
N PRO A 327 -15.76 15.88 -14.66
CA PRO A 327 -16.27 16.92 -15.54
C PRO A 327 -16.97 18.06 -14.79
N ASP A 328 -16.83 19.27 -15.30
CA ASP A 328 -17.51 20.45 -14.74
C ASP A 328 -19.02 20.23 -14.62
N GLY A 329 -19.59 20.64 -13.50
CA GLY A 329 -21.01 20.47 -13.21
C GLY A 329 -21.44 19.07 -12.76
N THR A 330 -20.49 18.12 -12.66
CA THR A 330 -20.77 16.77 -12.17
C THR A 330 -20.63 16.69 -10.65
N ASP A 331 -21.66 16.19 -9.97
CA ASP A 331 -21.61 15.96 -8.53
C ASP A 331 -20.94 14.62 -8.20
N ASP A 332 -19.73 14.69 -7.64
CA ASP A 332 -18.91 13.53 -7.23
C ASP A 332 -19.69 12.54 -6.37
N ALA A 333 -20.37 13.02 -5.33
CA ALA A 333 -21.05 12.16 -4.35
C ALA A 333 -22.20 11.40 -4.99
N THR A 334 -22.98 12.06 -5.85
CA THR A 334 -24.10 11.46 -6.60
C THR A 334 -23.61 10.37 -7.54
N VAL A 335 -22.54 10.63 -8.32
CA VAL A 335 -21.98 9.63 -9.25
C VAL A 335 -21.52 8.39 -8.50
N ARG A 336 -20.70 8.54 -7.46
CA ARG A 336 -20.21 7.40 -6.66
C ARG A 336 -21.33 6.67 -5.93
N SER A 337 -22.33 7.37 -5.43
CA SER A 337 -23.51 6.77 -4.80
C SER A 337 -24.32 5.92 -5.80
N ARG A 338 -24.52 6.42 -7.02
CA ARG A 338 -25.22 5.68 -8.06
C ARG A 338 -24.44 4.44 -8.49
N LEU A 339 -23.12 4.56 -8.72
CA LEU A 339 -22.27 3.41 -9.03
C LEU A 339 -22.38 2.32 -7.95
N LEU A 340 -22.34 2.73 -6.67
CA LEU A 340 -22.41 1.81 -5.55
C LEU A 340 -23.78 1.13 -5.41
N HIS A 341 -24.89 1.87 -5.57
CA HIS A 341 -26.23 1.34 -5.28
C HIS A 341 -26.89 0.67 -6.50
N GLU A 342 -26.63 1.16 -7.72
CA GLU A 342 -27.22 0.63 -8.94
C GLU A 342 -26.37 -0.52 -9.52
N PHE A 343 -25.02 -0.47 -9.37
CA PHE A 343 -24.09 -1.40 -10.01
C PHE A 343 -23.24 -2.22 -9.03
N ASN A 344 -23.38 -2.02 -7.72
CA ASN A 344 -22.49 -2.61 -6.70
C ASN A 344 -21.00 -2.30 -6.92
N LEU A 345 -20.70 -1.22 -7.62
CA LEU A 345 -19.35 -0.81 -7.98
C LEU A 345 -18.88 0.32 -7.07
N GLU A 346 -17.72 0.14 -6.43
CA GLU A 346 -17.09 1.14 -5.59
C GLU A 346 -15.88 1.76 -6.30
N ILE A 347 -15.89 3.09 -6.46
CA ILE A 347 -14.73 3.89 -6.86
C ILE A 347 -14.42 4.92 -5.78
N GLY A 348 -13.19 5.44 -5.76
CA GLY A 348 -12.75 6.40 -4.74
C GLY A 348 -12.96 7.86 -5.12
N ALA A 349 -13.25 8.69 -4.12
CA ALA A 349 -13.16 10.15 -4.24
C ALA A 349 -11.70 10.62 -4.28
N GLY A 350 -11.46 11.84 -4.76
CA GLY A 350 -10.21 12.55 -4.54
C GLY A 350 -9.95 12.79 -3.06
N LEU A 351 -8.69 13.01 -2.67
CA LEU A 351 -8.27 13.33 -1.31
C LEU A 351 -7.65 14.74 -1.23
N GLY A 352 -7.73 15.34 -0.03
CA GLY A 352 -7.13 16.64 0.24
C GLY A 352 -7.59 17.69 -0.78
N GLU A 353 -6.66 18.39 -1.41
CA GLU A 353 -6.95 19.44 -2.40
C GLU A 353 -7.59 18.93 -3.71
N LEU A 354 -7.59 17.61 -3.94
CA LEU A 354 -8.21 16.95 -5.09
C LEU A 354 -9.62 16.42 -4.80
N ALA A 355 -10.14 16.64 -3.59
CA ALA A 355 -11.52 16.29 -3.23
C ALA A 355 -12.51 17.02 -4.15
N GLY A 356 -13.46 16.29 -4.74
CA GLY A 356 -14.44 16.82 -5.70
C GLY A 356 -13.88 17.19 -7.08
N LYS A 357 -12.57 17.00 -7.33
CA LYS A 357 -11.92 17.32 -8.61
C LYS A 357 -11.56 16.08 -9.43
N GLN A 358 -11.39 14.94 -8.78
CA GLN A 358 -11.06 13.67 -9.44
C GLN A 358 -11.67 12.47 -8.77
N TRP A 359 -11.91 11.42 -9.56
CA TRP A 359 -12.15 10.06 -9.08
C TRP A 359 -10.85 9.26 -9.09
N ARG A 360 -10.79 8.26 -8.22
CA ARG A 360 -9.71 7.27 -8.22
C ARG A 360 -10.29 5.89 -8.51
N ILE A 361 -9.93 5.35 -9.68
CA ILE A 361 -10.39 4.03 -10.13
C ILE A 361 -9.23 3.05 -9.99
N GLY A 362 -9.37 2.08 -9.07
CA GLY A 362 -8.39 1.07 -8.77
C GLY A 362 -8.52 -0.16 -9.67
N LEU A 363 -7.40 -0.63 -10.19
CA LEU A 363 -7.24 -1.91 -10.88
C LEU A 363 -6.14 -2.70 -10.14
N MET A 364 -6.41 -3.06 -8.88
CA MET A 364 -5.40 -3.62 -7.99
C MET A 364 -5.55 -5.14 -7.87
N GLY A 365 -4.48 -5.88 -8.20
CA GLY A 365 -4.42 -7.33 -8.01
C GLY A 365 -5.58 -8.07 -8.68
N HIS A 366 -6.38 -8.78 -7.90
CA HIS A 366 -7.53 -9.56 -8.39
C HIS A 366 -8.61 -8.69 -9.07
N ALA A 367 -8.78 -7.44 -8.63
CA ALA A 367 -9.71 -6.50 -9.25
C ALA A 367 -9.26 -6.05 -10.66
N SER A 368 -7.98 -6.22 -11.00
CA SER A 368 -7.45 -5.90 -12.33
C SER A 368 -7.76 -7.03 -13.31
N ASN A 369 -8.96 -7.01 -13.89
CA ASN A 369 -9.39 -7.97 -14.90
C ASN A 369 -10.33 -7.31 -15.93
N PRO A 370 -10.46 -7.86 -17.17
CA PRO A 370 -11.26 -7.24 -18.22
C PRO A 370 -12.75 -7.11 -17.88
N VAL A 371 -13.30 -8.04 -17.08
CA VAL A 371 -14.72 -8.00 -16.69
C VAL A 371 -15.00 -6.77 -15.84
N ASN A 372 -14.17 -6.50 -14.84
CA ASN A 372 -14.30 -5.32 -13.98
C ASN A 372 -14.11 -4.02 -14.78
N VAL A 373 -13.17 -4.00 -15.74
CA VAL A 373 -12.98 -2.84 -16.63
C VAL A 373 -14.26 -2.54 -17.42
N GLN A 374 -14.83 -3.56 -18.08
CA GLN A 374 -16.05 -3.39 -18.87
C GLN A 374 -17.27 -3.01 -18.02
N GLN A 375 -17.40 -3.59 -16.82
CA GLN A 375 -18.46 -3.22 -15.89
C GLN A 375 -18.32 -1.77 -15.42
N CYS A 376 -17.11 -1.32 -15.10
CA CYS A 376 -16.83 0.06 -14.71
C CYS A 376 -17.18 1.03 -15.83
N LEU A 377 -16.72 0.77 -17.04
CA LEU A 377 -17.00 1.64 -18.20
C LEU A 377 -18.51 1.69 -18.52
N THR A 378 -19.20 0.57 -18.46
CA THR A 378 -20.66 0.49 -18.70
C THR A 378 -21.43 1.26 -17.63
N ALA A 379 -21.06 1.07 -16.35
CA ALA A 379 -21.70 1.76 -15.23
C ALA A 379 -21.47 3.28 -15.29
N LEU A 380 -20.24 3.71 -15.56
CA LEU A 380 -19.92 5.14 -15.71
C LEU A 380 -20.68 5.77 -16.87
N ARG A 381 -20.73 5.11 -18.04
CA ARG A 381 -21.50 5.58 -19.19
C ARG A 381 -22.97 5.79 -18.83
N HIS A 382 -23.58 4.82 -18.17
CA HIS A 382 -24.99 4.92 -17.73
C HIS A 382 -25.21 6.07 -16.72
N VAL A 383 -24.33 6.18 -15.72
CA VAL A 383 -24.49 7.17 -14.63
C VAL A 383 -24.28 8.60 -15.15
N LEU A 384 -23.36 8.78 -16.11
CA LEU A 384 -23.05 10.09 -16.72
C LEU A 384 -23.97 10.47 -17.86
N GLY A 385 -24.79 9.54 -18.38
CA GLY A 385 -25.77 9.81 -19.44
C GLY A 385 -25.19 9.83 -20.85
N HIS A 386 -24.13 9.04 -21.09
CA HIS A 386 -23.48 8.85 -22.40
C HIS A 386 -24.05 7.67 -23.18
#